data_5ae111e60d75f54effbcb311fa484f70
#
_entry.id   5ae111e60d75f54effbcb311fa484f70
#
_cell.length_a   1.000
_cell.length_b   1.000
_cell.length_c   1.000
_cell.angle_alpha   90.00
_cell.angle_beta   90.00
_cell.angle_gamma   90.00
#
_symmetry.space_group_name_H-M   'P 1'
#
loop_
_entity.id
_entity.type
_entity.pdbx_description
1 polymer ?
#
loop_
_entity_poly.entity_id
_entity_poly.type
_entity_poly.pdbx_seq_one_letter_code
_entity_poly.pdbx_strand_id
1 'polypeptide(L)'
;ELKELNREIESFEEEVSLDPSRAEVVQEKLNQLYHLQQKHRINDVNSLIELREEIALKVSNYSSIDDQIIELENEIVFLKSELNILCDELSKTRTSASIRVAEEVKTYFRDLSLDHAQLVVDITPSEDFNSFGKNDIQFLFQANKGGQLLPIQKVASGGEISRVMLAIKASLSRHQKLPILILDEIDQGVSGEVGKKIGIILKQMSNEMQLLTITHL
;
A
#
# COMPACT_ATOMS: atom_id res chain seq x y z
N GLU A 1 -39.97 -88.01 16.22
CA GLU A 1 -39.55 -87.20 14.95
C GLU A 1 -40.56 -86.11 14.63
N LEU A 2 -41.88 -86.41 14.34
CA LEU A 2 -42.86 -85.39 13.99
C LEU A 2 -43.20 -84.43 15.17
N LYS A 3 -43.20 -84.91 16.39
CA LYS A 3 -43.41 -84.09 17.61
C LYS A 3 -42.20 -83.25 17.97
N GLU A 4 -41.01 -83.68 17.67
CA GLU A 4 -39.77 -82.93 17.85
C GLU A 4 -39.66 -81.82 16.84
N LEU A 5 -39.96 -82.06 15.57
CA LEU A 5 -39.98 -81.05 14.55
C LEU A 5 -41.02 -79.94 14.84
N ASN A 6 -42.19 -80.32 15.37
CA ASN A 6 -43.20 -79.34 15.76
C ASN A 6 -42.75 -78.46 16.96
N ARG A 7 -42.04 -79.03 17.93
CA ARG A 7 -41.43 -78.22 18.99
C ARG A 7 -40.31 -77.29 18.56
N GLU A 8 -39.50 -77.76 17.64
CA GLU A 8 -38.49 -76.90 17.05
C GLU A 8 -39.09 -75.71 16.25
N ILE A 9 -40.17 -75.95 15.50
CA ILE A 9 -40.89 -74.89 14.80
C ILE A 9 -41.51 -73.90 15.77
N GLU A 10 -42.21 -74.40 16.85
CA GLU A 10 -42.78 -73.56 17.92
C GLU A 10 -41.69 -72.72 18.60
N SER A 11 -40.54 -73.30 18.90
CA SER A 11 -39.38 -72.58 19.48
C SER A 11 -38.85 -71.49 18.57
N PHE A 12 -38.77 -71.75 17.28
CA PHE A 12 -38.38 -70.74 16.29
C PHE A 12 -39.40 -69.61 16.11
N GLU A 13 -40.69 -69.92 16.21
CA GLU A 13 -41.80 -68.97 16.19
C GLU A 13 -41.79 -68.05 17.41
N GLU A 14 -41.44 -68.55 18.57
CA GLU A 14 -41.30 -67.77 19.83
C GLU A 14 -40.02 -66.87 19.80
N GLU A 15 -38.95 -67.28 19.11
CA GLU A 15 -37.76 -66.51 19.00
C GLU A 15 -37.89 -65.35 17.93
N VAL A 16 -38.84 -65.43 17.03
CA VAL A 16 -39.10 -64.40 16.05
C VAL A 16 -39.95 -63.25 16.61
N SER A 17 -39.32 -62.27 17.16
CA SER A 17 -39.98 -61.07 17.63
C SER A 17 -40.36 -60.20 16.40
N LEU A 18 -41.65 -60.28 16.03
CA LEU A 18 -42.22 -59.37 14.99
C LEU A 18 -42.46 -58.01 15.64
N ASP A 19 -41.52 -57.07 15.34
CA ASP A 19 -41.64 -55.65 15.67
C ASP A 19 -41.81 -54.82 14.38
N PRO A 20 -43.05 -54.58 13.96
CA PRO A 20 -43.34 -53.83 12.73
C PRO A 20 -42.76 -52.38 12.79
N SER A 21 -42.79 -51.77 13.97
CA SER A 21 -42.32 -50.40 14.17
C SER A 21 -40.81 -50.33 13.96
N ARG A 22 -40.08 -51.32 14.43
CA ARG A 22 -38.64 -51.41 14.21
C ARG A 22 -38.30 -51.71 12.77
N ALA A 23 -39.10 -52.52 12.06
CA ALA A 23 -38.95 -52.82 10.64
C ALA A 23 -39.11 -51.53 9.79
N GLU A 24 -40.12 -50.69 10.08
CA GLU A 24 -40.34 -49.41 9.43
C GLU A 24 -39.14 -48.46 9.63
N VAL A 25 -38.63 -48.32 10.85
CA VAL A 25 -37.46 -47.49 11.16
C VAL A 25 -36.19 -47.95 10.40
N VAL A 26 -35.98 -49.28 10.35
CA VAL A 26 -34.85 -49.87 9.63
C VAL A 26 -35.00 -49.63 8.12
N GLN A 27 -36.21 -49.79 7.58
CA GLN A 27 -36.51 -49.56 6.15
C GLN A 27 -36.26 -48.08 5.79
N GLU A 28 -36.69 -47.16 6.65
CA GLU A 28 -36.46 -45.74 6.42
C GLU A 28 -34.98 -45.39 6.40
N LYS A 29 -34.18 -45.89 7.31
CA LYS A 29 -32.73 -45.73 7.34
C LYS A 29 -32.05 -46.31 6.09
N LEU A 30 -32.50 -47.49 5.65
CA LEU A 30 -32.02 -48.11 4.41
C LEU A 30 -32.32 -47.25 3.19
N ASN A 31 -33.51 -46.70 3.10
CA ASN A 31 -33.94 -45.83 2.03
C ASN A 31 -33.08 -44.53 2.02
N GLN A 32 -32.81 -43.96 3.19
CA GLN A 32 -31.90 -42.81 3.30
C GLN A 32 -30.48 -43.14 2.82
N LEU A 33 -29.96 -44.31 3.22
CA LEU A 33 -28.66 -44.79 2.81
C LEU A 33 -28.56 -44.95 1.28
N TYR A 34 -29.55 -45.64 0.69
CA TYR A 34 -29.63 -45.82 -0.79
C TYR A 34 -29.75 -44.49 -1.53
N HIS A 35 -30.52 -43.55 -0.99
CA HIS A 35 -30.60 -42.20 -1.53
C HIS A 35 -29.25 -41.47 -1.52
N LEU A 36 -28.48 -41.56 -0.43
CA LEU A 36 -27.13 -40.98 -0.33
C LEU A 36 -26.17 -41.66 -1.29
N GLN A 37 -26.20 -42.98 -1.41
CA GLN A 37 -25.39 -43.73 -2.37
C GLN A 37 -25.68 -43.29 -3.80
N GLN A 38 -26.93 -43.14 -4.17
CA GLN A 38 -27.35 -42.70 -5.50
C GLN A 38 -26.96 -41.25 -5.74
N LYS A 39 -27.20 -40.36 -4.79
CA LYS A 39 -26.86 -38.94 -4.89
C LYS A 39 -25.37 -38.72 -5.13
N HIS A 40 -24.52 -39.49 -4.44
CA HIS A 40 -23.06 -39.36 -4.51
C HIS A 40 -22.41 -40.36 -5.46
N ARG A 41 -23.21 -41.23 -6.14
CA ARG A 41 -22.71 -42.27 -7.04
C ARG A 41 -21.72 -43.23 -6.41
N ILE A 42 -21.98 -43.62 -5.19
CA ILE A 42 -21.17 -44.52 -4.35
C ILE A 42 -21.95 -45.78 -4.09
N ASN A 43 -21.32 -46.95 -4.21
CA ASN A 43 -22.03 -48.22 -4.14
C ASN A 43 -21.88 -48.93 -2.77
N ASP A 44 -21.01 -48.47 -1.91
CA ASP A 44 -20.75 -49.07 -0.61
C ASP A 44 -20.79 -48.06 0.54
N VAL A 45 -21.03 -48.57 1.76
CA VAL A 45 -21.19 -47.73 2.95
C VAL A 45 -19.83 -47.14 3.42
N ASN A 46 -18.72 -47.87 3.25
CA ASN A 46 -17.44 -47.43 3.72
C ASN A 46 -16.99 -46.20 2.92
N SER A 47 -17.16 -46.24 1.61
CA SER A 47 -16.86 -45.05 0.77
C SER A 47 -17.77 -43.83 1.05
N LEU A 48 -19.03 -44.06 1.51
CA LEU A 48 -19.87 -42.97 2.03
C LEU A 48 -19.33 -42.36 3.34
N ILE A 49 -18.77 -43.18 4.20
CA ILE A 49 -18.15 -42.73 5.47
C ILE A 49 -16.90 -41.92 5.13
N GLU A 50 -16.05 -42.40 4.21
CA GLU A 50 -14.86 -41.66 3.75
C GLU A 50 -15.24 -40.31 3.14
N LEU A 51 -16.26 -40.28 2.29
CA LEU A 51 -16.76 -39.03 1.69
C LEU A 51 -17.28 -38.06 2.78
N ARG A 52 -17.99 -38.56 3.78
CA ARG A 52 -18.46 -37.75 4.92
C ARG A 52 -17.28 -37.11 5.65
N GLU A 53 -16.20 -37.86 5.90
CA GLU A 53 -15.01 -37.37 6.58
C GLU A 53 -14.27 -36.35 5.73
N GLU A 54 -14.14 -36.58 4.43
CA GLU A 54 -13.55 -35.61 3.50
C GLU A 54 -14.34 -34.29 3.49
N ILE A 55 -15.67 -34.37 3.41
CA ILE A 55 -16.53 -33.17 3.44
C ILE A 55 -16.45 -32.48 4.81
N ALA A 56 -16.41 -33.22 5.90
CA ALA A 56 -16.28 -32.66 7.25
C ALA A 56 -14.95 -31.88 7.41
N LEU A 57 -13.84 -32.44 6.89
CA LEU A 57 -12.54 -31.74 6.86
C LEU A 57 -12.61 -30.47 6.00
N LYS A 58 -13.24 -30.54 4.83
CA LYS A 58 -13.41 -29.35 3.98
C LYS A 58 -14.22 -28.27 4.70
N VAL A 59 -15.34 -28.62 5.32
CA VAL A 59 -16.19 -27.67 6.07
C VAL A 59 -15.41 -27.04 7.23
N SER A 60 -14.64 -27.84 7.98
CA SER A 60 -13.79 -27.34 9.07
C SER A 60 -12.73 -26.36 8.54
N ASN A 61 -12.11 -26.65 7.38
CA ASN A 61 -11.13 -25.76 6.77
C ASN A 61 -11.79 -24.45 6.30
N TYR A 62 -12.99 -24.48 5.73
CA TYR A 62 -13.74 -23.27 5.35
C TYR A 62 -14.05 -22.39 6.56
N SER A 63 -14.50 -22.97 7.67
CA SER A 63 -14.74 -22.22 8.91
C SER A 63 -13.48 -21.52 9.42
N SER A 64 -12.32 -22.20 9.35
CA SER A 64 -11.05 -21.60 9.77
C SER A 64 -10.57 -20.48 8.81
N ILE A 65 -10.94 -20.55 7.53
CA ILE A 65 -10.63 -19.50 6.55
C ILE A 65 -11.48 -18.25 6.84
N ASP A 66 -12.76 -18.41 7.15
CA ASP A 66 -13.63 -17.28 7.49
C ASP A 66 -13.11 -16.54 8.74
N ASP A 67 -12.67 -17.28 9.76
CA ASP A 67 -12.05 -16.69 10.96
C ASP A 67 -10.77 -15.93 10.63
N GLN A 68 -9.91 -16.47 9.75
CA GLN A 68 -8.70 -15.81 9.28
C GLN A 68 -9.01 -14.54 8.47
N ILE A 69 -10.04 -14.53 7.65
CA ILE A 69 -10.48 -13.34 6.92
C ILE A 69 -10.88 -12.25 7.89
N ILE A 70 -11.68 -12.55 8.90
CA ILE A 70 -12.11 -11.58 9.91
C ILE A 70 -10.90 -11.01 10.68
N GLU A 71 -9.94 -11.86 11.04
CA GLU A 71 -8.72 -11.45 11.73
C GLU A 71 -7.89 -10.49 10.86
N LEU A 72 -7.66 -10.85 9.58
CA LEU A 72 -6.92 -10.02 8.63
C LEU A 72 -7.63 -8.68 8.32
N GLU A 73 -8.95 -8.69 8.22
CA GLU A 73 -9.72 -7.45 8.04
C GLU A 73 -9.57 -6.52 9.25
N ASN A 74 -9.61 -7.05 10.46
CA ASN A 74 -9.38 -6.28 11.68
C ASN A 74 -7.95 -5.73 11.74
N GLU A 75 -6.95 -6.52 11.35
CA GLU A 75 -5.56 -6.09 11.28
C GLU A 75 -5.39 -4.96 10.25
N ILE A 76 -5.99 -5.07 9.07
CA ILE A 76 -5.99 -4.01 8.05
C ILE A 76 -6.59 -2.72 8.59
N VAL A 77 -7.72 -2.78 9.29
CA VAL A 77 -8.36 -1.60 9.89
C VAL A 77 -7.42 -0.96 10.93
N PHE A 78 -6.82 -1.76 11.78
CA PHE A 78 -5.87 -1.29 12.79
C PHE A 78 -4.66 -0.62 12.14
N LEU A 79 -3.99 -1.28 11.21
CA LEU A 79 -2.81 -0.75 10.51
C LEU A 79 -3.12 0.53 9.73
N LYS A 80 -4.29 0.61 9.08
CA LYS A 80 -4.73 1.84 8.42
C LYS A 80 -4.93 2.99 9.39
N SER A 81 -5.41 2.73 10.60
CA SER A 81 -5.56 3.76 11.63
C SER A 81 -4.21 4.30 12.10
N GLU A 82 -3.23 3.43 12.34
CA GLU A 82 -1.87 3.83 12.70
C GLU A 82 -1.19 4.62 11.58
N LEU A 83 -1.31 4.14 10.33
CA LEU A 83 -0.78 4.85 9.17
C LEU A 83 -1.37 6.26 9.02
N ASN A 84 -2.66 6.45 9.26
CA ASN A 84 -3.27 7.77 9.21
C ASN A 84 -2.66 8.72 10.24
N ILE A 85 -2.46 8.27 11.48
CA ILE A 85 -1.82 9.08 12.53
C ILE A 85 -0.41 9.52 12.10
N LEU A 86 0.40 8.58 11.63
CA LEU A 86 1.76 8.87 11.16
C LEU A 86 1.79 9.80 9.95
N CYS A 87 0.86 9.63 9.01
CA CYS A 87 0.71 10.50 7.85
C CYS A 87 0.30 11.93 8.24
N ASP A 88 -0.56 12.08 9.24
CA ASP A 88 -0.97 13.40 9.73
C ASP A 88 0.19 14.13 10.40
N GLU A 89 1.01 13.43 11.20
CA GLU A 89 2.23 13.99 11.79
C GLU A 89 3.25 14.39 10.72
N LEU A 90 3.44 13.51 9.71
CA LEU A 90 4.31 13.78 8.59
C LEU A 90 3.83 15.00 7.78
N SER A 91 2.53 15.13 7.55
CA SER A 91 1.91 16.26 6.85
C SER A 91 2.14 17.57 7.59
N LYS A 92 1.95 17.60 8.91
CA LYS A 92 2.24 18.77 9.74
C LYS A 92 3.73 19.17 9.68
N THR A 93 4.60 18.19 9.76
CA THR A 93 6.06 18.41 9.68
C THR A 93 6.45 18.97 8.31
N ARG A 94 5.91 18.41 7.23
CA ARG A 94 6.12 18.88 5.85
C ARG A 94 5.62 20.30 5.65
N THR A 95 4.42 20.61 6.13
CA THR A 95 3.85 21.95 6.02
C THR A 95 4.72 22.98 6.75
N SER A 96 5.22 22.67 7.93
CA SER A 96 6.13 23.58 8.63
C SER A 96 7.50 23.71 7.93
N ALA A 97 8.01 22.61 7.35
CA ALA A 97 9.27 22.60 6.62
C ALA A 97 9.15 23.34 5.29
N SER A 98 8.02 23.23 4.60
CA SER A 98 7.79 23.89 3.30
C SER A 98 7.93 25.41 3.38
N ILE A 99 7.41 26.02 4.43
CA ILE A 99 7.52 27.46 4.68
C ILE A 99 9.01 27.86 4.86
N ARG A 100 9.73 27.11 5.70
CA ARG A 100 11.15 27.38 5.95
C ARG A 100 12.02 27.24 4.69
N VAL A 101 11.78 26.17 3.91
CA VAL A 101 12.48 25.96 2.65
C VAL A 101 12.21 27.10 1.66
N ALA A 102 10.94 27.52 1.53
CA ALA A 102 10.57 28.62 0.65
C ALA A 102 11.25 29.94 1.05
N GLU A 103 11.32 30.23 2.35
CA GLU A 103 12.02 31.43 2.87
C GLU A 103 13.52 31.36 2.66
N GLU A 104 14.16 30.22 2.92
CA GLU A 104 15.60 30.05 2.66
C GLU A 104 15.93 30.22 1.18
N VAL A 105 15.18 29.56 0.28
CA VAL A 105 15.38 29.69 -1.17
C VAL A 105 15.20 31.14 -1.62
N LYS A 106 14.25 31.87 -1.06
CA LYS A 106 14.02 33.28 -1.36
C LYS A 106 15.23 34.15 -1.04
N THR A 107 16.08 33.82 -0.06
CA THR A 107 17.31 34.56 0.22
C THR A 107 18.29 34.46 -0.94
N TYR A 108 18.40 33.27 -1.55
CA TYR A 108 19.25 33.06 -2.72
C TYR A 108 18.69 33.73 -3.99
N PHE A 109 17.38 33.86 -4.12
CA PHE A 109 16.77 34.51 -5.29
C PHE A 109 17.23 35.93 -5.48
N ARG A 110 17.43 36.69 -4.40
CA ARG A 110 17.96 38.05 -4.46
C ARG A 110 19.39 38.11 -5.04
N ASP A 111 20.22 37.13 -4.68
CA ASP A 111 21.58 37.04 -5.16
C ASP A 111 21.67 36.55 -6.62
N LEU A 112 20.61 35.85 -7.06
CA LEU A 112 20.52 35.30 -8.42
C LEU A 112 19.73 36.18 -9.40
N SER A 113 19.46 37.45 -9.02
CA SER A 113 18.62 38.39 -9.80
C SER A 113 17.23 37.84 -10.14
N LEU A 114 16.62 37.18 -9.16
CA LEU A 114 15.26 36.71 -9.18
C LEU A 114 14.44 37.41 -8.07
N ASP A 115 14.58 38.74 -7.96
CA ASP A 115 14.07 39.55 -6.85
C ASP A 115 12.55 39.46 -6.66
N HIS A 116 11.82 39.19 -7.73
CA HIS A 116 10.35 39.06 -7.73
C HIS A 116 9.88 37.63 -7.80
N ALA A 117 10.82 36.68 -7.82
CA ALA A 117 10.46 35.27 -7.88
C ALA A 117 9.90 34.76 -6.57
N GLN A 118 8.99 33.84 -6.69
CA GLN A 118 8.37 33.13 -5.56
C GLN A 118 8.41 31.63 -5.80
N LEU A 119 8.83 30.90 -4.78
CA LEU A 119 8.72 29.44 -4.71
C LEU A 119 7.68 29.08 -3.67
N VAL A 120 6.76 28.21 -4.02
CA VAL A 120 5.76 27.63 -3.11
C VAL A 120 5.87 26.11 -3.18
N VAL A 121 5.95 25.48 -2.04
CA VAL A 121 5.84 24.03 -1.95
C VAL A 121 4.39 23.72 -1.64
N ASP A 122 3.66 23.29 -2.66
CA ASP A 122 2.26 22.91 -2.54
C ASP A 122 2.16 21.47 -2.03
N ILE A 123 1.40 21.27 -0.96
CA ILE A 123 1.22 19.97 -0.30
C ILE A 123 -0.27 19.70 -0.24
N THR A 124 -0.72 18.79 -1.08
CA THR A 124 -2.12 18.37 -1.14
C THR A 124 -2.30 16.97 -0.57
N PRO A 125 -3.36 16.71 0.21
CA PRO A 125 -3.65 15.37 0.69
C PRO A 125 -4.02 14.45 -0.49
N SER A 126 -3.52 13.23 -0.45
CA SER A 126 -3.89 12.13 -1.36
C SER A 126 -4.87 11.19 -0.67
N GLU A 127 -5.77 10.55 -1.41
CA GLU A 127 -6.67 9.54 -0.86
C GLU A 127 -5.94 8.25 -0.55
N ASP A 128 -4.93 7.90 -1.34
CA ASP A 128 -4.18 6.66 -1.24
C ASP A 128 -2.87 6.82 -0.49
N PHE A 129 -2.48 5.77 0.23
CA PHE A 129 -1.16 5.66 0.84
C PHE A 129 -0.12 5.27 -0.22
N ASN A 130 1.01 5.94 -0.20
CA ASN A 130 2.18 5.58 -1.00
C ASN A 130 3.43 5.45 -0.11
N SER A 131 4.56 5.06 -0.70
CA SER A 131 5.84 4.89 0.04
C SER A 131 6.35 6.16 0.72
N PHE A 132 5.80 7.32 0.39
CA PHE A 132 6.16 8.63 0.94
C PHE A 132 5.08 9.21 1.86
N GLY A 133 4.03 8.46 2.16
CA GLY A 133 2.90 8.87 2.99
C GLY A 133 1.64 9.19 2.18
N LYS A 134 0.86 10.17 2.62
CA LYS A 134 -0.47 10.51 2.08
C LYS A 134 -0.53 11.97 1.58
N ASN A 135 0.57 12.44 0.97
CA ASN A 135 0.63 13.79 0.41
C ASN A 135 1.20 13.76 -1.00
N ASP A 136 0.60 14.53 -1.89
CA ASP A 136 1.20 14.95 -3.14
C ASP A 136 1.93 16.27 -2.92
N ILE A 137 3.21 16.33 -3.32
CA ILE A 137 4.08 17.49 -3.12
C ILE A 137 4.48 18.03 -4.47
N GLN A 138 4.22 19.32 -4.69
CA GLN A 138 4.54 19.99 -5.92
C GLN A 138 5.29 21.31 -5.65
N PHE A 139 6.37 21.55 -6.40
CA PHE A 139 7.07 22.84 -6.37
C PHE A 139 6.45 23.75 -7.42
N LEU A 140 5.84 24.83 -6.96
CA LEU A 140 5.27 25.88 -7.80
C LEU A 140 6.23 27.07 -7.81
N PHE A 141 6.46 27.63 -8.98
CA PHE A 141 7.36 28.75 -9.18
C PHE A 141 6.67 29.85 -9.97
N GLN A 142 6.95 31.09 -9.57
CA GLN A 142 6.54 32.30 -10.24
C GLN A 142 7.80 33.16 -10.44
N ALA A 143 8.16 33.53 -11.66
CA ALA A 143 9.35 34.30 -11.95
C ALA A 143 9.19 35.81 -11.69
N ASN A 144 8.04 36.39 -12.01
CA ASN A 144 7.79 37.81 -12.00
C ASN A 144 6.57 38.20 -11.18
N LYS A 145 6.56 39.38 -10.62
CA LYS A 145 5.43 39.93 -9.85
C LYS A 145 4.15 39.95 -10.71
N GLY A 146 3.10 39.30 -10.25
CA GLY A 146 1.81 39.20 -10.98
C GLY A 146 1.76 38.08 -12.02
N GLY A 147 2.83 37.29 -12.18
CA GLY A 147 2.82 36.06 -12.99
C GLY A 147 1.97 34.96 -12.34
N GLN A 148 1.78 33.86 -13.06
CA GLN A 148 1.12 32.67 -12.51
C GLN A 148 2.11 31.78 -11.78
N LEU A 149 1.68 31.19 -10.67
CA LEU A 149 2.38 30.08 -10.03
C LEU A 149 2.18 28.82 -10.88
N LEU A 150 3.25 28.32 -11.47
CA LEU A 150 3.24 27.14 -12.32
C LEU A 150 4.18 26.07 -11.75
N PRO A 151 3.89 24.78 -11.98
CA PRO A 151 4.83 23.72 -11.66
C PRO A 151 6.19 24.02 -12.26
N ILE A 152 7.25 23.84 -11.47
CA ILE A 152 8.62 24.22 -11.85
C ILE A 152 9.06 23.60 -13.19
N GLN A 153 8.53 22.42 -13.52
CA GLN A 153 8.79 21.73 -14.79
C GLN A 153 8.18 22.44 -16.01
N LYS A 154 7.22 23.34 -15.78
CA LYS A 154 6.52 24.10 -16.86
C LYS A 154 7.06 25.51 -17.06
N VAL A 155 8.10 25.87 -16.33
CA VAL A 155 8.75 27.17 -16.48
C VAL A 155 9.52 27.23 -17.78
N ALA A 156 9.28 28.26 -18.60
CA ALA A 156 9.75 28.32 -19.98
C ALA A 156 11.23 28.74 -20.18
N SER A 157 11.85 29.34 -19.16
CA SER A 157 13.23 29.87 -19.28
C SER A 157 14.27 28.95 -18.69
N GLY A 158 15.16 28.38 -19.51
CA GLY A 158 16.25 27.49 -19.06
C GLY A 158 17.16 28.14 -18.02
N GLY A 159 17.58 29.41 -18.26
CA GLY A 159 18.44 30.11 -17.31
C GLY A 159 17.76 30.43 -15.98
N GLU A 160 16.45 30.72 -15.95
CA GLU A 160 15.70 30.87 -14.69
C GLU A 160 15.60 29.58 -13.93
N ILE A 161 15.26 28.48 -14.61
CA ILE A 161 15.18 27.15 -13.98
C ILE A 161 16.53 26.77 -13.37
N SER A 162 17.64 26.95 -14.08
CA SER A 162 19.00 26.65 -13.60
C SER A 162 19.31 27.42 -12.30
N ARG A 163 18.98 28.72 -12.25
CA ARG A 163 19.16 29.54 -11.05
C ARG A 163 18.25 29.13 -9.90
N VAL A 164 16.98 28.79 -10.17
CA VAL A 164 16.06 28.26 -9.14
C VAL A 164 16.57 26.94 -8.60
N MET A 165 17.01 26.04 -9.47
CA MET A 165 17.60 24.76 -9.04
C MET A 165 18.88 24.95 -8.23
N LEU A 166 19.74 25.94 -8.59
CA LEU A 166 20.89 26.29 -7.77
C LEU A 166 20.49 26.78 -6.38
N ALA A 167 19.49 27.67 -6.29
CA ALA A 167 18.98 28.15 -5.01
C ALA A 167 18.44 27.02 -4.11
N ILE A 168 17.65 26.11 -4.70
CA ILE A 168 17.14 24.93 -3.99
C ILE A 168 18.30 24.02 -3.51
N LYS A 169 19.25 23.74 -4.40
CA LYS A 169 20.43 22.91 -4.07
C LYS A 169 21.31 23.56 -3.00
N ALA A 170 21.48 24.87 -3.04
CA ALA A 170 22.21 25.62 -2.02
C ALA A 170 21.52 25.57 -0.65
N SER A 171 20.19 25.67 -0.60
CA SER A 171 19.45 25.49 0.65
C SER A 171 19.59 24.05 1.17
N LEU A 172 19.43 23.04 0.29
CA LEU A 172 19.56 21.64 0.67
C LEU A 172 20.96 21.28 1.19
N SER A 173 22.02 21.86 0.63
CA SER A 173 23.40 21.56 0.99
C SER A 173 23.73 21.86 2.47
N ARG A 174 22.98 22.76 3.09
CA ARG A 174 23.13 23.07 4.52
C ARG A 174 22.54 22.01 5.42
N HIS A 175 21.60 21.23 4.92
CA HIS A 175 20.83 20.25 5.71
C HIS A 175 21.20 18.81 5.36
N GLN A 176 21.70 18.57 4.15
CA GLN A 176 22.04 17.25 3.67
C GLN A 176 23.45 17.24 3.05
N LYS A 177 24.33 16.38 3.56
CA LYS A 177 25.65 16.16 2.97
C LYS A 177 25.51 15.41 1.64
N LEU A 178 25.59 16.14 0.54
CA LEU A 178 25.69 15.55 -0.78
C LEU A 178 27.18 15.34 -1.10
N PRO A 179 27.59 14.14 -1.55
CA PRO A 179 29.02 13.91 -1.82
C PRO A 179 29.54 14.71 -3.00
N ILE A 180 28.77 14.76 -4.08
CA ILE A 180 29.14 15.46 -5.33
C ILE A 180 27.89 16.10 -5.91
N LEU A 181 28.03 17.33 -6.45
CA LEU A 181 27.02 17.99 -7.24
C LEU A 181 27.62 18.45 -8.57
N ILE A 182 26.98 18.07 -9.68
CA ILE A 182 27.33 18.49 -11.02
C ILE A 182 26.32 19.54 -11.46
N LEU A 183 26.81 20.70 -11.90
CA LEU A 183 26.03 21.83 -12.40
C LEU A 183 26.44 22.13 -13.83
N ASP A 184 25.45 22.15 -14.70
CA ASP A 184 25.63 22.41 -16.11
C ASP A 184 24.94 23.72 -16.51
N GLU A 185 25.64 24.58 -17.27
CA GLU A 185 25.12 25.82 -17.85
C GLU A 185 24.40 26.77 -16.87
N ILE A 186 24.84 26.86 -15.60
CA ILE A 186 24.18 27.70 -14.58
C ILE A 186 24.38 29.22 -14.84
N ASP A 187 25.32 29.56 -15.68
CA ASP A 187 25.72 30.93 -16.08
C ASP A 187 25.06 31.38 -17.39
N GLN A 188 24.23 30.54 -18.00
CA GLN A 188 23.57 30.87 -19.26
C GLN A 188 22.68 32.13 -19.13
N GLY A 189 22.97 33.16 -19.94
CA GLY A 189 22.18 34.39 -19.98
C GLY A 189 22.33 35.31 -18.77
N VAL A 190 23.36 35.14 -17.95
CA VAL A 190 23.62 36.02 -16.79
C VAL A 190 24.63 37.11 -17.09
N SER A 191 24.46 38.30 -16.46
CA SER A 191 25.44 39.37 -16.47
C SER A 191 26.65 39.05 -15.60
N GLY A 192 27.79 39.72 -15.83
CA GLY A 192 29.02 39.52 -15.03
C GLY A 192 28.83 39.72 -13.53
N GLU A 193 27.89 40.56 -13.08
CA GLU A 193 27.57 40.77 -11.67
C GLU A 193 26.85 39.59 -11.10
N VAL A 194 25.87 39.04 -11.78
CA VAL A 194 25.13 37.82 -11.35
C VAL A 194 26.08 36.63 -11.40
N GLY A 195 26.94 36.49 -12.36
CA GLY A 195 27.98 35.46 -12.42
C GLY A 195 28.90 35.48 -11.21
N LYS A 196 29.31 36.66 -10.68
CA LYS A 196 30.09 36.80 -9.46
C LYS A 196 29.29 36.27 -8.24
N LYS A 197 28.01 36.61 -8.14
CA LYS A 197 27.14 36.13 -7.04
C LYS A 197 26.95 34.60 -7.09
N ILE A 198 26.75 34.03 -8.29
CA ILE A 198 26.73 32.56 -8.49
C ILE A 198 28.06 31.97 -8.01
N GLY A 199 29.21 32.53 -8.37
CA GLY A 199 30.52 32.07 -7.92
C GLY A 199 30.68 32.10 -6.38
N ILE A 200 30.10 33.06 -5.68
CA ILE A 200 30.09 33.14 -4.22
C ILE A 200 29.26 31.99 -3.64
N ILE A 201 28.05 31.73 -4.16
CA ILE A 201 27.18 30.63 -3.72
C ILE A 201 27.89 29.30 -3.92
N LEU A 202 28.47 29.07 -5.11
CA LEU A 202 29.23 27.85 -5.41
C LEU A 202 30.40 27.63 -4.47
N LYS A 203 31.15 28.71 -4.15
CA LYS A 203 32.24 28.66 -3.21
C LYS A 203 31.76 28.30 -1.80
N GLN A 204 30.62 28.80 -1.38
CA GLN A 204 30.03 28.41 -0.07
C GLN A 204 29.64 26.93 -0.06
N MET A 205 28.98 26.45 -1.14
CA MET A 205 28.59 25.05 -1.27
C MET A 205 29.81 24.10 -1.33
N SER A 206 30.91 24.54 -1.94
CA SER A 206 32.13 23.72 -2.04
C SER A 206 32.82 23.44 -0.69
N ASN A 207 32.48 24.16 0.36
CA ASN A 207 32.94 23.83 1.72
C ASN A 207 32.27 22.58 2.29
N GLU A 208 31.09 22.24 1.78
CA GLU A 208 30.28 21.12 2.27
C GLU A 208 30.29 19.90 1.35
N MET A 209 30.62 20.10 0.05
CA MET A 209 30.56 19.04 -0.97
C MET A 209 31.52 19.31 -2.12
N GLN A 210 31.80 18.28 -2.93
CA GLN A 210 32.52 18.43 -4.18
C GLN A 210 31.60 18.99 -5.26
N LEU A 211 32.02 20.08 -5.89
CA LEU A 211 31.29 20.71 -7.03
C LEU A 211 32.04 20.53 -8.32
N LEU A 212 31.32 20.14 -9.35
CA LEU A 212 31.77 20.15 -10.73
C LEU A 212 30.85 21.09 -11.52
N THR A 213 31.40 22.14 -12.11
CA THR A 213 30.63 23.09 -12.92
C THR A 213 31.12 23.09 -14.35
N ILE A 214 30.17 22.99 -15.26
CA ILE A 214 30.40 23.17 -16.70
C ILE A 214 29.92 24.58 -17.04
N THR A 215 30.81 25.44 -17.50
CA THR A 215 30.51 26.84 -17.85
C THR A 215 31.06 27.17 -19.21
N HIS A 216 30.47 28.19 -19.87
CA HIS A 216 30.91 28.73 -21.13
C HIS A 216 31.51 30.12 -21.00
N LEU A 217 31.76 30.62 -19.79
CA LEU A 217 32.40 31.88 -19.45
C LEU A 217 33.92 31.75 -19.42
#